data_0eb8f20e31a10372e53e556c6215a26d
#
_entry.id   0eb8f20e31a10372e53e556c6215a26d
#
_cell.length_a   1.000
_cell.length_b   1.000
_cell.length_c   1.000
_cell.angle_alpha   90.00
_cell.angle_beta   90.00
_cell.angle_gamma   90.00
#
_symmetry.space_group_name_H-M   'P 1'
#
loop_
_entity.id
_entity.type
_entity.pdbx_description
1 polymer ?
#
loop_
_entity_poly.entity_id
_entity_poly.type
_entity_poly.pdbx_seq_one_letter_code
_entity_poly.pdbx_strand_id
1 'polypeptide(L)' 'MDCKYQLILKNDNKNSYDYVMAVLIKVCYHELLQAEQCAIITHNNGQCDVFSGDLDTILEKENMLKELGLTVEKEKVCV' A
#
# COMPACT_ATOMS: atom_id res chain seq x y z
N MET A 1 -9.83 19.59 -13.49
CA MET A 1 -9.61 19.03 -12.14
C MET A 1 -8.93 17.69 -12.26
N ASP A 2 -7.80 17.59 -11.64
CA ASP A 2 -7.04 16.35 -11.69
C ASP A 2 -7.37 15.49 -10.49
N CYS A 3 -7.78 14.26 -10.76
CA CYS A 3 -8.01 13.29 -9.72
C CYS A 3 -6.84 12.32 -9.69
N LYS A 4 -6.36 12.03 -8.49
CA LYS A 4 -5.36 11.02 -8.28
C LYS A 4 -5.97 9.85 -7.53
N TYR A 5 -5.30 8.73 -7.63
CA TYR A 5 -5.73 7.55 -6.88
C TYR A 5 -4.66 7.21 -5.85
N GLN A 6 -5.10 6.71 -4.73
CA GLN A 6 -4.22 6.25 -3.67
C GLN A 6 -4.47 4.78 -3.42
N LEU A 7 -3.41 4.07 -3.12
CA LEU A 7 -3.49 2.69 -2.72
C LEU A 7 -3.30 2.61 -1.22
N ILE A 8 -4.25 2.01 -0.54
CA ILE A 8 -4.29 1.98 0.91
C ILE A 8 -4.11 0.54 1.38
N LEU A 9 -3.08 0.32 2.18
CA LEU A 9 -2.83 -0.96 2.81
C LEU A 9 -3.68 -1.07 4.07
N LYS A 10 -4.45 -2.13 4.16
CA LYS A 10 -5.29 -2.40 5.33
C LYS A 10 -4.60 -3.42 6.24
N ASN A 11 -4.83 -3.26 7.53
CA ASN A 11 -4.30 -4.21 8.50
C ASN A 11 -5.02 -5.55 8.35
N ASP A 12 -4.24 -6.62 8.31
CA ASP A 12 -4.77 -7.97 8.41
C ASP A 12 -3.86 -8.78 9.33
N ASN A 13 -4.36 -9.90 9.84
CA ASN A 13 -3.62 -10.72 10.79
C ASN A 13 -2.84 -11.84 10.09
N LYS A 14 -2.80 -11.83 8.76
CA LYS A 14 -2.22 -12.93 7.98
C LYS A 14 -0.74 -12.73 7.70
N ASN A 15 -0.29 -11.49 7.65
CA ASN A 15 1.06 -11.16 7.18
C ASN A 15 1.90 -10.58 8.31
N SER A 16 3.16 -11.03 8.37
CA SER A 16 4.12 -10.49 9.35
C SER A 16 4.60 -9.11 8.90
N TYR A 17 5.15 -8.34 9.84
CA TYR A 17 5.79 -7.07 9.55
C TYR A 17 6.85 -7.20 8.48
N ASP A 18 7.74 -8.19 8.65
CA ASP A 18 8.85 -8.38 7.72
C ASP A 18 8.37 -8.65 6.30
N TYR A 19 7.32 -9.43 6.17
CA TYR A 19 6.75 -9.74 4.87
C TYR A 19 6.14 -8.48 4.22
N VAL A 20 5.36 -7.74 4.99
CA VAL A 20 4.74 -6.50 4.50
C VAL A 20 5.81 -5.50 4.07
N MET A 21 6.84 -5.32 4.88
CA MET A 21 7.94 -4.42 4.55
C MET A 21 8.63 -4.83 3.26
N ALA A 22 8.93 -6.11 3.11
CA ALA A 22 9.59 -6.62 1.90
C ALA A 22 8.74 -6.38 0.65
N VAL A 23 7.44 -6.60 0.75
CA VAL A 23 6.53 -6.38 -0.37
C VAL A 23 6.44 -4.90 -0.73
N LEU A 24 6.35 -4.02 0.26
CA LEU A 24 6.29 -2.57 0.00
C LEU A 24 7.56 -2.07 -0.66
N ILE A 25 8.70 -2.56 -0.25
CA ILE A 25 9.98 -2.19 -0.87
C ILE A 25 10.02 -2.66 -2.32
N LYS A 26 9.59 -3.88 -2.57
CA LYS A 26 9.69 -4.49 -3.89
C LYS A 26 8.66 -3.95 -4.88
N VAL A 27 7.43 -3.75 -4.44
CA VAL A 27 6.32 -3.39 -5.33
C VAL A 27 6.09 -1.88 -5.38
N CYS A 28 6.14 -1.21 -4.24
CA CYS A 28 5.86 0.22 -4.14
C CYS A 28 7.11 1.07 -4.09
N TYR A 29 8.28 0.46 -4.21
CA TYR A 29 9.58 1.13 -4.25
C TYR A 29 9.86 1.96 -2.99
N HIS A 30 9.33 1.56 -1.86
CA HIS A 30 9.61 2.22 -0.58
C HIS A 30 11.06 1.97 -0.17
N GLU A 31 11.64 2.96 0.48
CA GLU A 31 12.89 2.74 1.20
C GLU A 31 12.60 1.97 2.48
N LEU A 32 13.63 1.37 3.06
CA LEU A 32 13.47 0.52 4.25
C LEU A 32 12.74 1.26 5.37
N LEU A 33 13.16 2.49 5.68
CA LEU A 33 12.53 3.27 6.74
C LEU A 33 11.07 3.59 6.44
N GLN A 34 10.78 3.92 5.19
CA GLN A 34 9.42 4.22 4.76
C GLN A 34 8.52 3.00 4.87
N ALA A 35 9.02 1.83 4.45
CA ALA A 35 8.27 0.58 4.55
C ALA A 35 8.00 0.22 6.01
N GLU A 36 8.99 0.43 6.88
CA GLU A 36 8.84 0.19 8.30
C GLU A 36 7.77 1.09 8.91
N GLN A 37 7.79 2.38 8.59
CA GLN A 37 6.79 3.32 9.07
C GLN A 37 5.39 2.95 8.60
N CYS A 38 5.24 2.56 7.34
CA CYS A 38 3.95 2.14 6.80
C CYS A 38 3.42 0.88 7.50
N ALA A 39 4.30 -0.06 7.77
CA ALA A 39 3.91 -1.29 8.48
C ALA A 39 3.42 -0.98 9.91
N ILE A 40 4.14 -0.10 10.60
CA ILE A 40 3.77 0.31 11.96
C ILE A 40 2.44 1.06 11.96
N ILE A 41 2.27 2.00 11.04
CA ILE A 41 1.04 2.79 10.95
C ILE A 41 -0.15 1.89 10.64
N THR A 42 0.03 0.95 9.72
CA THR A 42 -1.02 0.01 9.37
C THR A 42 -1.44 -0.84 10.57
N HIS A 43 -0.46 -1.31 11.34
CA HIS A 43 -0.75 -2.12 12.53
C HIS A 43 -1.50 -1.32 13.60
N ASN A 44 -1.08 -0.08 13.84
CA ASN A 44 -1.64 0.73 14.92
C ASN A 44 -2.93 1.42 14.54
N ASN A 45 -3.04 1.91 13.31
CA ASN A 45 -4.18 2.72 12.86
C ASN A 45 -5.15 1.95 11.96
N GLY A 46 -4.78 0.75 11.54
CA GLY A 46 -5.63 -0.07 10.69
C GLY A 46 -5.38 0.10 9.20
N GLN A 47 -4.70 1.15 8.79
CA GLN A 47 -4.42 1.40 7.37
C GLN A 47 -3.31 2.42 7.18
N CYS A 48 -2.70 2.40 6.00
CA CYS A 48 -1.67 3.35 5.62
C CYS A 48 -1.67 3.53 4.10
N ASP A 49 -1.49 4.76 3.64
CA ASP A 49 -1.31 5.05 2.22
C ASP A 49 0.07 4.56 1.80
N VAL A 50 0.13 3.70 0.81
CA VAL A 50 1.42 3.12 0.39
C VAL A 50 1.87 3.55 -1.00
N PHE A 51 0.97 4.06 -1.82
CA PHE A 51 1.30 4.51 -3.16
C PHE A 51 0.22 5.45 -3.67
N SER A 52 0.61 6.40 -4.53
CA SER A 52 -0.35 7.29 -5.18
C SER A 52 0.07 7.50 -6.62
N GLY A 53 -0.89 7.75 -7.48
CA GLY A 53 -0.62 7.96 -8.89
C GLY A 53 -1.89 7.89 -9.72
N ASP A 54 -1.72 7.64 -11.03
CA ASP A 54 -2.85 7.51 -11.93
C ASP A 54 -3.52 6.14 -11.75
N LEU A 55 -4.72 6.03 -12.32
CA LEU A 55 -5.53 4.82 -12.14
C LEU A 55 -4.83 3.56 -12.67
N ASP A 56 -4.18 3.67 -13.83
CA ASP A 56 -3.54 2.51 -14.44
C ASP A 56 -2.45 1.95 -13.55
N THR A 57 -1.61 2.83 -13.00
CA THR A 57 -0.53 2.44 -12.11
C THR A 57 -1.09 1.85 -10.81
N ILE A 58 -2.13 2.47 -10.26
CA ILE A 58 -2.77 2.00 -9.03
C ILE A 58 -3.38 0.61 -9.23
N LEU A 59 -4.06 0.38 -10.35
CA LEU A 59 -4.64 -0.94 -10.63
C LEU A 59 -3.57 -2.01 -10.74
N GLU A 60 -2.46 -1.69 -11.39
CA GLU A 60 -1.35 -2.63 -11.50
C GLU A 60 -0.78 -2.98 -10.13
N LYS A 61 -0.50 -1.97 -9.32
CA LYS A 61 0.03 -2.20 -7.96
C LYS A 61 -0.96 -2.93 -7.08
N GLU A 62 -2.24 -2.58 -7.17
CA GLU A 62 -3.28 -3.25 -6.41
C GLU A 62 -3.32 -4.75 -6.72
N ASN A 63 -3.27 -5.10 -8.00
CA ASN A 63 -3.27 -6.50 -8.39
C ASN A 63 -2.03 -7.24 -7.87
N MET A 64 -0.87 -6.62 -7.98
CA MET A 64 0.37 -7.22 -7.49
C MET A 64 0.32 -7.47 -5.99
N LEU A 65 -0.17 -6.49 -5.22
CA LEU A 65 -0.24 -6.63 -3.77
C LEU A 65 -1.26 -7.68 -3.35
N LYS A 66 -2.40 -7.75 -4.03
CA LYS A 66 -3.40 -8.77 -3.76
C LYS A 66 -2.90 -10.17 -4.07
N GLU A 67 -2.15 -10.33 -5.15
CA GLU A 67 -1.54 -11.61 -5.49
C GLU A 67 -0.53 -12.06 -4.45
N LEU A 68 0.11 -11.11 -3.79
CA LEU A 68 1.07 -11.40 -2.73
C LEU A 68 0.41 -11.57 -1.36
N GLY A 69 -0.91 -11.53 -1.31
CA GLY A 69 -1.66 -11.82 -0.09
C GLY A 69 -1.93 -10.63 0.80
N LEU A 70 -1.66 -9.42 0.35
CA LEU A 70 -1.96 -8.23 1.14
C LEU A 70 -3.38 -7.74 0.89
N THR A 71 -3.95 -7.11 1.89
CA THR A 71 -5.28 -6.51 1.80
C THR A 71 -5.11 -5.03 1.48
N VAL A 72 -5.54 -4.64 0.29
CA VAL A 72 -5.40 -3.25 -0.18
C VAL A 72 -6.70 -2.77 -0.80
N GLU A 73 -6.89 -1.45 -0.76
CA GLU A 73 -8.01 -0.78 -1.41
C GLU A 73 -7.48 0.42 -2.19
N LYS A 74 -8.17 0.80 -3.25
CA LYS A 74 -7.87 2.04 -3.95
C LYS A 74 -8.90 3.09 -3.57
N GLU A 75 -8.44 4.34 -3.52
CA GLU A 75 -9.29 5.48 -3.21
C GLU A 75 -9.03 6.59 -4.21
N LYS A 76 -10.10 7.21 -4.70
CA LYS A 76 -9.99 8.33 -5.60
C LYS A 76 -9.96 9.62 -4.81
N VAL A 77 -8.94 10.44 -5.06
CA VAL A 77 -8.79 11.73 -4.39
C VAL A 77 -8.80 12.81 -5.47
N CYS A 78 -9.78 13.69 -5.40
CA CYS A 78 -9.89 14.82 -6.32
C CYS A 78 -9.55 16.10 -5.58
N VAL A 79 -8.78 16.95 -6.23
CA VAL A 79 -8.34 18.23 -5.65
C VAL A 79 -9.10 19.38 -6.31
#